data_8a63e8ae34c492260e4139b4ebc333dd
#
_entry.id   8a63e8ae34c492260e4139b4ebc333dd
#
_cell.length_a   1.000
_cell.length_b   1.000
_cell.length_c   1.000
_cell.angle_alpha   90.00
_cell.angle_beta   90.00
_cell.angle_gamma   90.00
#
_symmetry.space_group_name_H-M   'P 1'
#
loop_
_entity.id
_entity.type
_entity.pdbx_description
1 polymer ?
#
loop_
_entity_poly.entity_id
_entity_poly.type
_entity_poly.pdbx_seq_one_letter_code
_entity_poly.pdbx_strand_id
1 'polypeptide(L)'
;MFTYLVTQAGLASHFEINSAATSREEIGNPPHYGTVDKLHREHIPLIPHHARQMTAEDYRYYDYLIGMDTANIRNMTRITGGSDKEQKIFKLLTFSGSGRDVADPWYTGDFDATFADVMAGCSGLLEKIRREENI
;
A
#
# COMPACT_ATOMS: atom_id res chain seq x y z
N MET A 1 -0.15 -6.37 -4.53
CA MET A 1 -0.03 -7.37 -3.41
C MET A 1 -1.32 -7.53 -2.63
N PHE A 2 -1.87 -6.47 -2.07
CA PHE A 2 -3.09 -6.58 -1.25
C PHE A 2 -4.27 -7.12 -2.06
N THR A 3 -4.47 -6.63 -3.27
CA THR A 3 -5.51 -7.14 -4.17
C THR A 3 -5.37 -8.64 -4.41
N TYR A 4 -4.14 -9.13 -4.59
CA TYR A 4 -3.88 -10.55 -4.75
C TYR A 4 -4.31 -11.35 -3.53
N LEU A 5 -3.94 -10.90 -2.32
CA LEU A 5 -4.30 -11.58 -1.07
C LEU A 5 -5.81 -11.61 -0.86
N VAL A 6 -6.48 -10.50 -1.12
CA VAL A 6 -7.95 -10.39 -1.01
C VAL A 6 -8.64 -11.33 -1.98
N THR A 7 -8.15 -11.41 -3.20
CA THR A 7 -8.70 -12.30 -4.24
C THR A 7 -8.49 -13.76 -3.86
N GLN A 8 -7.30 -14.13 -3.35
CA GLN A 8 -7.02 -15.50 -2.91
C GLN A 8 -7.90 -15.92 -1.74
N ALA A 9 -8.30 -14.98 -0.89
CA ALA A 9 -9.21 -15.23 0.23
C ALA A 9 -10.68 -15.28 -0.18
N GLY A 10 -11.00 -15.01 -1.45
CA GLY A 10 -12.38 -14.98 -1.93
C GLY A 10 -13.17 -13.76 -1.49
N LEU A 11 -12.50 -12.68 -1.15
CA LEU A 11 -13.11 -11.47 -0.56
C LEU A 11 -13.11 -10.25 -1.47
N ALA A 12 -12.80 -10.41 -2.76
CA ALA A 12 -12.64 -9.29 -3.68
C ALA A 12 -13.86 -8.35 -3.72
N SER A 13 -15.08 -8.89 -3.59
CA SER A 13 -16.30 -8.08 -3.61
C SER A 13 -16.48 -7.19 -2.38
N HIS A 14 -15.72 -7.43 -1.32
CA HIS A 14 -15.79 -6.64 -0.07
C HIS A 14 -14.81 -5.46 -0.06
N PHE A 15 -13.96 -5.31 -1.09
CA PHE A 15 -12.88 -4.33 -1.08
C PHE A 15 -12.86 -3.50 -2.36
N GLU A 16 -12.53 -2.23 -2.20
CA GLU A 16 -12.14 -1.35 -3.31
C GLU A 16 -10.72 -0.89 -3.03
N ILE A 17 -9.77 -1.30 -3.88
CA ILE A 17 -8.34 -1.12 -3.65
C ILE A 17 -7.74 -0.31 -4.79
N ASN A 18 -7.06 0.77 -4.44
CA ASN A 18 -6.34 1.61 -5.40
C ASN A 18 -4.99 2.02 -4.83
N SER A 19 -4.12 2.51 -5.69
CA SER A 19 -2.85 3.06 -5.29
C SER A 19 -2.64 4.45 -5.86
N ALA A 20 -1.85 5.25 -5.17
CA ALA A 20 -1.56 6.63 -5.55
C ALA A 20 -0.18 7.03 -5.04
N ALA A 21 0.40 8.05 -5.64
CA ALA A 21 1.67 8.63 -5.22
C ALA A 21 1.42 9.91 -4.43
N THR A 22 2.36 10.26 -3.54
CA THR A 22 2.31 11.52 -2.81
C THR A 22 3.05 12.64 -3.54
N SER A 23 3.79 12.32 -4.61
CA SER A 23 4.48 13.28 -5.45
C SER A 23 4.01 13.20 -6.89
N ARG A 24 4.41 14.16 -7.72
CA ARG A 24 4.06 14.20 -9.14
C ARG A 24 5.10 13.56 -10.05
N GLU A 25 6.24 13.17 -9.51
CA GLU A 25 7.39 12.74 -10.30
C GLU A 25 7.11 11.50 -11.15
N GLU A 26 6.28 10.60 -10.65
CA GLU A 26 5.98 9.32 -11.29
C GLU A 26 4.59 9.25 -11.91
N ILE A 27 3.86 10.37 -12.02
CA ILE A 27 2.51 10.37 -12.57
C ILE A 27 2.52 9.83 -14.01
N GLY A 28 1.70 8.81 -14.26
CA GLY A 28 1.58 8.15 -15.55
C GLY A 28 2.61 7.08 -15.83
N ASN A 29 3.64 6.95 -14.99
CA ASN A 29 4.68 5.95 -15.18
C ASN A 29 4.20 4.56 -14.73
N PRO A 30 4.63 3.48 -15.43
CA PRO A 30 4.36 2.12 -14.98
C PRO A 30 5.23 1.76 -13.78
N PRO A 31 4.94 0.64 -13.09
CA PRO A 31 5.79 0.15 -12.01
C PRO A 31 7.23 -0.07 -12.46
N HIS A 32 8.19 0.09 -11.54
CA HIS A 32 9.60 -0.18 -11.80
C HIS A 32 9.81 -1.63 -12.26
N TYR A 33 10.73 -1.85 -13.21
CA TYR A 33 10.94 -3.19 -13.79
C TYR A 33 11.34 -4.23 -12.72
N GLY A 34 12.09 -3.85 -11.67
CA GLY A 34 12.45 -4.75 -10.58
C GLY A 34 11.24 -5.24 -9.80
N THR A 35 10.23 -4.38 -9.62
CA THR A 35 8.95 -4.76 -9.00
C THR A 35 8.22 -5.75 -9.90
N VAL A 36 8.16 -5.49 -11.19
CA VAL A 36 7.51 -6.36 -12.17
C VAL A 36 8.19 -7.73 -12.19
N ASP A 37 9.52 -7.76 -12.23
CA ASP A 37 10.31 -8.98 -12.24
C ASP A 37 10.09 -9.81 -10.96
N LYS A 38 10.09 -9.16 -9.78
CA LYS A 38 9.87 -9.84 -8.51
C LYS A 38 8.49 -10.46 -8.44
N LEU A 39 7.45 -9.72 -8.83
CA LEU A 39 6.08 -10.24 -8.85
C LEU A 39 5.95 -11.43 -9.79
N HIS A 40 6.60 -11.37 -10.96
CA HIS A 40 6.62 -12.46 -11.91
C HIS A 40 7.28 -13.72 -11.33
N ARG A 41 8.43 -13.56 -10.67
CA ARG A 41 9.13 -14.68 -10.02
C ARG A 41 8.31 -15.33 -8.91
N GLU A 42 7.50 -14.54 -8.22
CA GLU A 42 6.63 -15.02 -7.14
C GLU A 42 5.24 -15.45 -7.63
N HIS A 43 5.03 -15.46 -8.95
CA HIS A 43 3.75 -15.85 -9.58
C HIS A 43 2.57 -15.01 -9.12
N ILE A 44 2.80 -13.73 -8.81
CA ILE A 44 1.74 -12.79 -8.45
C ILE A 44 1.37 -11.97 -9.69
N PRO A 45 0.09 -11.96 -10.10
CA PRO A 45 -0.34 -11.18 -11.26
C PRO A 45 -0.06 -9.69 -11.09
N LEU A 46 0.51 -9.06 -12.12
CA LEU A 46 0.66 -7.62 -12.16
C LEU A 46 -0.63 -7.02 -12.70
N ILE A 47 -1.30 -6.23 -11.88
CA ILE A 47 -2.48 -5.49 -12.30
C ILE A 47 -2.00 -4.22 -13.02
N PRO A 48 -2.47 -3.93 -14.23
CA PRO A 48 -2.08 -2.72 -14.94
C PRO A 48 -2.26 -1.48 -14.06
N HIS A 49 -1.21 -0.69 -13.91
CA HIS A 49 -1.20 0.44 -13.03
C HIS A 49 -0.25 1.52 -13.53
N HIS A 50 -0.74 2.75 -13.53
CA HIS A 50 0.06 3.94 -13.76
C HIS A 50 -0.09 4.86 -12.55
N ALA A 51 1.00 5.46 -12.13
CA ALA A 51 0.99 6.31 -10.94
C ALA A 51 0.04 7.50 -11.13
N ARG A 52 -0.79 7.76 -10.14
CA ARG A 52 -1.59 8.99 -10.02
C ARG A 52 -1.27 9.64 -8.69
N GLN A 53 -1.52 10.92 -8.58
CA GLN A 53 -1.29 11.62 -7.31
C GLN A 53 -2.50 11.46 -6.39
N MET A 54 -2.23 11.23 -5.09
CA MET A 54 -3.24 11.25 -4.05
C MET A 54 -3.83 12.64 -3.91
N THR A 55 -5.13 12.71 -3.63
CA THR A 55 -5.86 13.96 -3.40
C THR A 55 -6.59 13.91 -2.06
N ALA A 56 -7.10 15.07 -1.61
CA ALA A 56 -7.91 15.14 -0.40
C ALA A 56 -9.21 14.32 -0.52
N GLU A 57 -9.72 14.13 -1.74
CA GLU A 57 -10.89 13.30 -1.98
C GLU A 57 -10.64 11.84 -1.60
N ASP A 58 -9.43 11.34 -1.81
CA ASP A 58 -9.06 9.97 -1.42
C ASP A 58 -9.25 9.77 0.07
N TYR A 59 -8.89 10.78 0.87
CA TYR A 59 -9.07 10.71 2.33
C TYR A 59 -10.55 10.59 2.73
N ARG A 60 -11.42 11.27 2.02
CA ARG A 60 -12.87 11.19 2.31
C ARG A 60 -13.47 9.87 1.84
N TYR A 61 -12.98 9.35 0.73
CA TYR A 61 -13.57 8.18 0.07
C TYR A 61 -13.15 6.85 0.68
N TYR A 62 -11.84 6.67 0.98
CA TYR A 62 -11.32 5.40 1.45
C TYR A 62 -11.33 5.30 2.98
N ASP A 63 -11.51 4.08 3.48
CA ASP A 63 -11.48 3.80 4.92
C ASP A 63 -10.07 3.70 5.47
N TYR A 64 -9.11 3.26 4.63
CA TYR A 64 -7.70 3.08 5.00
C TYR A 64 -6.82 3.72 3.95
N LEU A 65 -5.87 4.54 4.40
CA LEU A 65 -4.84 5.13 3.55
C LEU A 65 -3.50 4.67 4.09
N ILE A 66 -2.80 3.86 3.29
CA ILE A 66 -1.62 3.13 3.75
C ILE A 66 -0.37 3.69 3.07
N GLY A 67 0.59 4.14 3.89
CA GLY A 67 1.89 4.57 3.41
C GLY A 67 2.95 3.54 3.74
N MET A 68 4.02 3.53 2.95
CA MET A 68 5.11 2.56 3.13
C MET A 68 6.13 3.04 4.15
N ASP A 69 6.33 4.35 4.27
CA ASP A 69 7.37 4.94 5.10
C ASP A 69 6.91 6.25 5.75
N THR A 70 7.75 6.79 6.62
CA THR A 70 7.47 8.04 7.33
C THR A 70 7.27 9.22 6.39
N ALA A 71 8.04 9.29 5.30
CA ALA A 71 7.89 10.36 4.31
C ALA A 71 6.54 10.30 3.62
N ASN A 72 6.05 9.11 3.29
CA ASN A 72 4.70 8.93 2.75
C ASN A 72 3.65 9.45 3.74
N ILE A 73 3.73 9.05 5.00
CA ILE A 73 2.78 9.46 6.04
C ILE A 73 2.74 10.99 6.16
N ARG A 74 3.90 11.63 6.21
CA ARG A 74 4.00 13.09 6.30
C ARG A 74 3.35 13.77 5.10
N ASN A 75 3.64 13.29 3.90
CA ASN A 75 3.10 13.86 2.66
C ASN A 75 1.59 13.63 2.55
N MET A 76 1.12 12.44 2.92
CA MET A 76 -0.32 12.12 2.93
C MET A 76 -1.06 13.02 3.91
N THR A 77 -0.53 13.22 5.11
CA THR A 77 -1.13 14.09 6.12
C THR A 77 -1.22 15.54 5.62
N ARG A 78 -0.18 16.01 4.93
CA ARG A 78 -0.18 17.35 4.34
C ARG A 78 -1.27 17.50 3.28
N ILE A 79 -1.45 16.49 2.42
CA ILE A 79 -2.47 16.49 1.37
C ILE A 79 -3.87 16.54 1.98
N THR A 80 -4.07 15.93 3.13
CA THR A 80 -5.38 15.92 3.81
C THR A 80 -5.66 17.18 4.63
N GLY A 81 -4.79 18.18 4.57
CA GLY A 81 -5.00 19.45 5.26
C GLY A 81 -4.22 19.62 6.55
N GLY A 82 -3.23 18.76 6.81
CA GLY A 82 -2.31 18.88 7.93
C GLY A 82 -2.64 18.03 9.15
N SER A 83 -3.70 17.24 9.11
CA SER A 83 -4.04 16.33 10.21
C SER A 83 -4.80 15.10 9.72
N ASP A 84 -4.76 14.03 10.51
CA ASP A 84 -5.50 12.79 10.27
C ASP A 84 -6.66 12.71 11.28
N LYS A 85 -7.67 13.55 11.08
CA LYS A 85 -8.78 13.69 12.03
C LYS A 85 -9.61 12.41 12.19
N GLU A 86 -9.72 11.62 11.14
CA GLU A 86 -10.50 10.39 11.14
C GLU A 86 -9.66 9.14 11.39
N GLN A 87 -8.36 9.31 11.64
CA GLN A 87 -7.43 8.22 11.96
C GLN A 87 -7.44 7.13 10.89
N LYS A 88 -7.31 7.54 9.63
CA LYS A 88 -7.31 6.65 8.47
C LYS A 88 -5.91 6.36 7.90
N ILE A 89 -4.89 7.15 8.31
CA ILE A 89 -3.54 7.09 7.72
C ILE A 89 -2.66 6.18 8.59
N PHE A 90 -2.10 5.15 7.97
CA PHE A 90 -1.28 4.14 8.66
C PHE A 90 -0.03 3.81 7.84
N LYS A 91 1.07 3.46 8.54
CA LYS A 91 2.18 2.76 7.90
C LYS A 91 1.82 1.29 7.72
N LEU A 92 2.20 0.72 6.59
CA LEU A 92 1.87 -0.67 6.28
C LEU A 92 2.34 -1.65 7.36
N LEU A 93 3.58 -1.52 7.82
CA LEU A 93 4.15 -2.45 8.79
C LEU A 93 3.55 -2.33 10.20
N THR A 94 2.75 -1.29 10.47
CA THR A 94 1.96 -1.23 11.71
C THR A 94 1.10 -2.48 11.87
N PHE A 95 0.58 -3.01 10.77
CA PHE A 95 -0.29 -4.19 10.78
C PHE A 95 0.47 -5.50 11.01
N SER A 96 1.79 -5.49 10.90
CA SER A 96 2.65 -6.62 11.27
C SER A 96 3.28 -6.44 12.65
N GLY A 97 2.89 -5.40 13.39
CA GLY A 97 3.39 -5.14 14.73
C GLY A 97 4.69 -4.32 14.78
N SER A 98 5.07 -3.67 13.68
CA SER A 98 6.31 -2.89 13.60
C SER A 98 6.01 -1.42 13.30
N GLY A 99 6.80 -0.52 13.85
CA GLY A 99 6.74 0.90 13.54
C GLY A 99 7.74 1.34 12.46
N ARG A 100 8.52 0.40 11.89
CA ARG A 100 9.54 0.75 10.91
C ARG A 100 8.96 0.95 9.51
N ASP A 101 9.75 1.57 8.64
CA ASP A 101 9.40 1.76 7.24
C ASP A 101 9.59 0.45 6.45
N VAL A 102 8.83 0.31 5.35
CA VAL A 102 9.08 -0.74 4.37
C VAL A 102 10.43 -0.45 3.70
N ALA A 103 11.24 -1.49 3.50
CA ALA A 103 12.53 -1.34 2.84
C ALA A 103 12.35 -0.80 1.42
N ASP A 104 13.09 0.27 1.09
CA ASP A 104 13.03 0.90 -0.23
C ASP A 104 14.09 0.30 -1.14
N PRO A 105 13.70 -0.43 -2.20
CA PRO A 105 14.67 -1.10 -3.07
C PRO A 105 15.53 -0.13 -3.89
N TRP A 106 15.15 1.15 -4.01
CA TRP A 106 15.99 2.18 -4.64
C TRP A 106 17.29 2.40 -3.86
N TYR A 107 17.24 2.26 -2.52
CA TYR A 107 18.41 2.43 -1.65
C TYR A 107 19.14 1.13 -1.37
N THR A 108 18.38 0.04 -1.17
CA THR A 108 18.97 -1.25 -0.79
C THR A 108 19.28 -2.15 -1.97
N GLY A 109 18.58 -1.97 -3.10
CA GLY A 109 18.65 -2.89 -4.24
C GLY A 109 18.01 -4.26 -3.95
N ASP A 110 17.38 -4.41 -2.78
CA ASP A 110 16.86 -5.70 -2.31
C ASP A 110 15.33 -5.75 -2.43
N PHE A 111 14.87 -6.18 -3.60
CA PHE A 111 13.44 -6.36 -3.84
C PHE A 111 12.84 -7.52 -3.03
N ASP A 112 13.66 -8.47 -2.58
CA ASP A 112 13.18 -9.58 -1.76
C ASP A 112 12.81 -9.08 -0.36
N ALA A 113 13.61 -8.20 0.23
CA ALA A 113 13.31 -7.60 1.53
C ALA A 113 12.04 -6.75 1.44
N THR A 114 11.90 -5.95 0.39
CA THR A 114 10.69 -5.14 0.17
C THR A 114 9.46 -6.03 0.01
N PHE A 115 9.58 -7.10 -0.76
CA PHE A 115 8.48 -8.06 -0.96
C PHE A 115 8.03 -8.68 0.37
N ALA A 116 9.00 -9.13 1.19
CA ALA A 116 8.70 -9.72 2.49
C ALA A 116 7.97 -8.73 3.41
N ASP A 117 8.41 -7.47 3.43
CA ASP A 117 7.77 -6.42 4.22
C ASP A 117 6.34 -6.15 3.75
N VAL A 118 6.14 -6.03 2.45
CA VAL A 118 4.81 -5.77 1.87
C VAL A 118 3.89 -6.95 2.14
N MET A 119 4.37 -8.17 1.99
CA MET A 119 3.59 -9.37 2.29
C MET A 119 3.16 -9.40 3.76
N ALA A 120 4.08 -9.14 4.69
CA ALA A 120 3.79 -9.14 6.12
C ALA A 120 2.77 -8.08 6.48
N GLY A 121 2.94 -6.86 5.97
CA GLY A 121 2.03 -5.75 6.25
C GLY A 121 0.64 -5.97 5.65
N CYS A 122 0.57 -6.41 4.40
CA CYS A 122 -0.70 -6.68 3.73
C CYS A 122 -1.45 -7.84 4.39
N SER A 123 -0.75 -8.90 4.80
CA SER A 123 -1.37 -10.02 5.51
C SER A 123 -1.95 -9.58 6.84
N GLY A 124 -1.22 -8.77 7.60
CA GLY A 124 -1.69 -8.23 8.87
C GLY A 124 -2.89 -7.30 8.70
N LEU A 125 -2.88 -6.47 7.67
CA LEU A 125 -3.99 -5.57 7.35
C LEU A 125 -5.25 -6.37 7.00
N LEU A 126 -5.14 -7.38 6.16
CA LEU A 126 -6.27 -8.21 5.78
C LEU A 126 -6.85 -8.92 7.00
N GLU A 127 -6.01 -9.49 7.85
CA GLU A 127 -6.47 -10.15 9.07
C GLU A 127 -7.22 -9.18 10.00
N LYS A 128 -6.70 -7.98 10.18
CA LYS A 128 -7.35 -6.94 11.00
C LYS A 128 -8.74 -6.59 10.46
N ILE A 129 -8.83 -6.35 9.15
CA ILE A 129 -10.11 -5.98 8.52
C ILE A 129 -11.11 -7.13 8.61
N ARG A 130 -10.66 -8.36 8.40
CA ARG A 130 -11.55 -9.53 8.51
C ARG A 130 -12.13 -9.67 9.91
N ARG A 131 -11.34 -9.43 10.95
CA ARG A 131 -11.83 -9.48 12.34
C ARG A 131 -12.82 -8.36 12.63
N GLU A 132 -12.52 -7.15 12.19
CA GLU A 132 -13.39 -5.98 12.45
C GLU A 132 -14.69 -6.05 11.68
N GLU A 133 -14.66 -6.54 10.44
CA GLU A 133 -15.84 -6.62 9.58
C GLU A 133 -16.52 -7.98 9.61
N ASN A 134 -15.97 -8.92 10.34
CA ASN A 134 -16.51 -10.27 10.50
C ASN A 134 -16.72 -10.97 9.15
N ILE A 135 -15.71 -10.90 8.32
CA ILE A 135 -15.69 -11.54 7.00
C ILE A 135 -14.53 -12.55 6.90
#